data_377424b5ebaa2bb6fbfaaaa01f019e09
#
_entry.id   377424b5ebaa2bb6fbfaaaa01f019e09
#
_cell.length_a   1.000
_cell.length_b   1.000
_cell.length_c   1.000
_cell.angle_alpha   90.00
_cell.angle_beta   90.00
_cell.angle_gamma   90.00
#
_symmetry.space_group_name_H-M   'P 1'
#
loop_
_entity.id
_entity.type
_entity.pdbx_description
1 polymer ?
#
loop_
_entity_poly.entity_id
_entity_poly.type
_entity_poly.pdbx_seq_one_letter_code
_entity_poly.pdbx_strand_id
1 'polypeptide(L)'
;KKGDIFVMEVPGSPYGHTGVVIEDSDGYTLKTIEQNVDGNWDYLEVGGPARYRTRSYAGMVGYIRPHYDDVEEIVAVAKGWVEDSTGWYYRDEDGNYPKSKWEQINGGWFYFNTNGYALRNQWFQDDDESWYWFKDSCHMATGWEKVGDYWYYFGNDGRMKTGWIQYFDKWYYCEVSSGKMVSQEVRQVDGKWYYFNAKGEMLNRAAVYVDESGAMHFSE
;
A
#
# COMPACT_ATOMS: atom_id res chain seq x y z
N LYS A 1 12.22 32.67 -14.34
CA LYS A 1 11.61 31.52 -13.67
C LYS A 1 12.68 30.45 -13.43
N LYS A 2 12.44 29.59 -12.45
CA LYS A 2 13.26 28.41 -12.25
C LYS A 2 13.34 27.59 -13.55
N GLY A 3 14.54 27.16 -13.91
CA GLY A 3 14.81 26.42 -15.14
C GLY A 3 15.13 27.30 -16.37
N ASP A 4 14.85 28.60 -16.36
CA ASP A 4 15.24 29.48 -17.43
C ASP A 4 16.79 29.53 -17.54
N ILE A 5 17.30 29.61 -18.75
CA ILE A 5 18.72 29.82 -19.03
C ILE A 5 18.92 31.33 -19.25
N PHE A 6 19.68 31.98 -18.39
CA PHE A 6 20.00 33.39 -18.58
C PHE A 6 21.24 33.57 -19.47
N VAL A 7 21.29 34.67 -20.16
CA VAL A 7 22.44 35.12 -20.99
C VAL A 7 22.84 36.50 -20.52
N MET A 8 24.12 36.70 -20.23
CA MET A 8 24.68 37.97 -19.77
C MET A 8 25.88 38.37 -20.61
N GLU A 9 26.06 39.69 -20.78
CA GLU A 9 27.34 40.26 -21.22
C GLU A 9 28.34 40.24 -20.07
N VAL A 10 29.59 39.95 -20.38
CA VAL A 10 30.72 40.06 -19.45
C VAL A 10 31.58 41.23 -19.89
N PRO A 11 31.63 42.37 -19.13
CA PRO A 11 32.41 43.53 -19.49
C PRO A 11 33.88 43.18 -19.75
N GLY A 12 34.37 43.58 -20.93
CA GLY A 12 35.77 43.31 -21.32
C GLY A 12 36.05 41.92 -21.90
N SER A 13 35.04 41.09 -22.02
CA SER A 13 35.12 39.75 -22.65
C SER A 13 34.41 39.75 -24.01
N PRO A 14 34.98 39.16 -25.05
CA PRO A 14 34.27 38.93 -26.31
C PRO A 14 33.20 37.83 -26.19
N TYR A 15 33.11 37.16 -25.04
CA TYR A 15 32.18 36.06 -24.76
C TYR A 15 31.19 36.49 -23.71
N GLY A 16 29.94 36.02 -23.85
CA GLY A 16 28.90 36.14 -22.84
C GLY A 16 29.04 35.09 -21.75
N HIS A 17 28.15 35.13 -20.79
CA HIS A 17 28.04 34.16 -19.74
C HIS A 17 26.60 33.61 -19.66
N THR A 18 26.46 32.33 -19.34
CA THR A 18 25.18 31.68 -19.21
C THR A 18 25.14 30.85 -17.95
N GLY A 19 23.94 30.59 -17.46
CA GLY A 19 23.70 29.68 -16.36
C GLY A 19 22.20 29.35 -16.25
N VAL A 20 21.85 28.45 -15.36
CA VAL A 20 20.47 28.04 -15.13
C VAL A 20 19.93 28.72 -13.88
N VAL A 21 18.71 29.26 -13.97
CA VAL A 21 17.98 29.82 -12.83
C VAL A 21 17.43 28.67 -12.00
N ILE A 22 17.73 28.62 -10.71
CA ILE A 22 17.39 27.54 -9.82
C ILE A 22 16.15 27.79 -8.92
N GLU A 23 15.76 29.06 -8.82
CA GLU A 23 14.56 29.50 -8.10
C GLU A 23 13.86 30.60 -8.89
N ASP A 24 12.54 30.77 -8.70
CA ASP A 24 11.84 31.92 -9.25
C ASP A 24 12.41 33.21 -8.66
N SER A 25 12.67 34.21 -9.53
CA SER A 25 13.22 35.47 -9.10
C SER A 25 12.25 36.28 -8.25
N ASP A 26 12.77 37.00 -7.27
CA ASP A 26 12.08 38.04 -6.47
C ASP A 26 11.85 39.36 -7.23
N GLY A 27 12.29 39.43 -8.49
CA GLY A 27 12.25 40.64 -9.32
C GLY A 27 13.52 41.53 -9.24
N TYR A 28 14.44 41.22 -8.31
CA TYR A 28 15.68 41.97 -8.12
C TYR A 28 16.95 41.15 -8.33
N THR A 29 16.87 39.87 -7.98
CA THR A 29 18.00 38.94 -8.05
C THR A 29 17.64 37.64 -8.73
N LEU A 30 18.66 36.96 -9.26
CA LEU A 30 18.58 35.59 -9.79
C LEU A 30 19.46 34.69 -8.93
N LYS A 31 18.89 33.58 -8.47
CA LYS A 31 19.66 32.45 -7.93
C LYS A 31 19.92 31.45 -9.05
N THR A 32 21.18 31.15 -9.25
CA THR A 32 21.64 30.45 -10.44
C THR A 32 22.62 29.34 -10.09
N ILE A 33 22.75 28.37 -10.98
CA ILE A 33 23.90 27.46 -11.05
C ILE A 33 24.66 27.73 -12.33
N GLU A 34 25.94 27.92 -12.21
CA GLU A 34 26.79 28.42 -13.27
C GLU A 34 28.14 27.71 -13.32
N GLN A 35 28.71 27.61 -14.50
CA GLN A 35 30.03 27.04 -14.76
C GLN A 35 30.96 28.08 -15.30
N ASN A 36 32.29 27.95 -15.10
CA ASN A 36 33.33 28.88 -15.60
C ASN A 36 33.16 30.34 -15.13
N VAL A 37 32.81 30.56 -13.86
CA VAL A 37 32.44 31.88 -13.31
C VAL A 37 33.62 32.67 -12.74
N ASP A 38 34.78 32.06 -12.60
CA ASP A 38 35.93 32.68 -11.90
C ASP A 38 36.99 33.31 -12.86
N GLY A 39 36.62 33.45 -14.14
CA GLY A 39 37.52 34.08 -15.15
C GLY A 39 38.72 33.22 -15.51
N ASN A 40 38.75 31.96 -15.13
CA ASN A 40 39.82 31.05 -15.49
C ASN A 40 39.49 30.36 -16.83
N TRP A 41 40.14 30.82 -17.88
CA TRP A 41 39.95 30.35 -19.25
C TRP A 41 40.46 28.92 -19.49
N ASP A 42 41.35 28.44 -18.61
CA ASP A 42 41.86 27.06 -18.69
C ASP A 42 40.78 26.00 -18.51
N TYR A 43 39.62 26.39 -17.96
CA TYR A 43 38.46 25.49 -17.79
C TYR A 43 37.51 25.44 -18.99
N LEU A 44 37.74 26.21 -20.05
CA LEU A 44 36.86 26.17 -21.23
C LEU A 44 36.93 24.84 -21.97
N GLU A 45 38.06 24.14 -21.94
CA GLU A 45 38.25 22.84 -22.60
C GLU A 45 37.82 21.65 -21.70
N VAL A 46 37.97 21.75 -20.39
CA VAL A 46 37.76 20.65 -19.46
C VAL A 46 36.53 20.81 -18.56
N GLY A 47 35.91 21.99 -18.60
CA GLY A 47 34.78 22.34 -17.74
C GLY A 47 35.19 22.56 -16.28
N GLY A 48 34.94 23.74 -15.74
CA GLY A 48 35.07 24.00 -14.30
C GLY A 48 33.89 23.50 -13.49
N PRO A 49 34.00 23.41 -12.15
CA PRO A 49 32.89 23.01 -11.29
C PRO A 49 31.73 24.01 -11.38
N ALA A 50 30.53 23.50 -11.44
CA ALA A 50 29.31 24.30 -11.34
C ALA A 50 29.19 24.90 -9.93
N ARG A 51 28.77 26.16 -9.82
CA ARG A 51 28.65 26.87 -8.55
C ARG A 51 27.30 27.58 -8.42
N TYR A 52 26.78 27.65 -7.21
CA TYR A 52 25.61 28.46 -6.88
C TYR A 52 26.02 29.95 -6.79
N ARG A 53 25.20 30.81 -7.39
CA ARG A 53 25.40 32.28 -7.35
C ARG A 53 24.08 32.99 -7.09
N THR A 54 24.17 34.18 -6.52
CA THR A 54 23.12 35.18 -6.53
C THR A 54 23.58 36.35 -7.39
N ARG A 55 22.81 36.69 -8.42
CA ARG A 55 23.14 37.75 -9.36
C ARG A 55 22.06 38.81 -9.41
N SER A 56 22.48 40.06 -9.64
CA SER A 56 21.56 41.11 -10.08
C SER A 56 21.27 40.94 -11.59
N TYR A 57 20.30 41.67 -12.09
CA TYR A 57 19.99 41.72 -13.52
C TYR A 57 20.99 42.58 -14.35
N ALA A 58 22.00 43.18 -13.73
CA ALA A 58 22.99 44.00 -14.42
C ALA A 58 23.76 43.17 -15.47
N GLY A 59 23.83 43.66 -16.72
CA GLY A 59 24.45 42.97 -17.84
C GLY A 59 23.62 41.83 -18.44
N MET A 60 22.40 41.61 -17.98
CA MET A 60 21.51 40.59 -18.57
C MET A 60 21.09 41.04 -19.97
N VAL A 61 21.36 40.21 -20.97
CA VAL A 61 20.92 40.39 -22.35
C VAL A 61 19.54 39.80 -22.57
N GLY A 62 19.28 38.69 -21.94
CA GLY A 62 17.99 37.99 -22.05
C GLY A 62 18.00 36.64 -21.34
N TYR A 63 16.96 35.91 -21.58
CA TYR A 63 16.85 34.54 -21.13
C TYR A 63 16.19 33.67 -22.19
N ILE A 64 16.56 32.42 -22.21
CA ILE A 64 15.89 31.35 -22.97
C ILE A 64 15.01 30.59 -22.00
N ARG A 65 13.73 30.54 -22.27
CA ARG A 65 12.84 29.65 -21.57
C ARG A 65 12.66 28.39 -22.41
N PRO A 66 13.25 27.26 -22.01
CA PRO A 66 12.94 26.02 -22.65
C PRO A 66 11.42 25.80 -22.61
N HIS A 67 10.83 25.33 -23.70
CA HIS A 67 9.50 24.73 -23.62
C HIS A 67 9.66 23.50 -22.72
N TYR A 68 9.35 23.67 -21.48
CA TYR A 68 8.92 22.54 -20.69
C TYR A 68 7.49 22.31 -21.18
N ASP A 69 7.28 21.41 -22.12
CA ASP A 69 6.01 20.72 -22.19
C ASP A 69 5.73 20.34 -20.73
N ASP A 70 4.52 20.55 -20.25
CA ASP A 70 4.17 20.25 -18.85
C ASP A 70 4.71 18.85 -18.51
N VAL A 71 5.99 18.80 -18.25
CA VAL A 71 6.61 17.67 -17.60
C VAL A 71 6.05 17.83 -16.21
N GLU A 72 4.89 17.22 -15.95
CA GLU A 72 4.56 16.85 -14.60
C GLU A 72 5.88 16.41 -14.00
N GLU A 73 6.33 17.12 -12.99
CA GLU A 73 7.54 16.77 -12.27
C GLU A 73 7.48 15.27 -12.09
N ILE A 74 8.29 14.52 -12.85
CA ILE A 74 8.42 13.08 -12.61
C ILE A 74 9.15 13.02 -11.29
N VAL A 75 8.43 13.31 -10.23
CA VAL A 75 8.75 12.80 -8.92
C VAL A 75 8.78 11.32 -9.20
N ALA A 76 9.97 10.73 -9.18
CA ALA A 76 10.11 9.29 -9.28
C ALA A 76 9.20 8.73 -8.18
N VAL A 77 7.99 8.35 -8.58
CA VAL A 77 6.96 7.92 -7.64
C VAL A 77 7.46 6.60 -7.14
N ALA A 78 7.98 6.61 -5.92
CA ALA A 78 8.58 5.43 -5.35
C ALA A 78 7.54 4.32 -5.40
N LYS A 79 7.90 3.20 -6.08
CA LYS A 79 7.14 1.96 -6.03
C LYS A 79 6.92 1.57 -4.58
N GLY A 80 5.73 1.20 -4.22
CA GLY A 80 5.44 0.70 -2.89
C GLY A 80 4.07 1.11 -2.36
N TRP A 81 3.89 0.76 -1.11
CA TRP A 81 2.69 1.11 -0.37
C TRP A 81 2.69 2.58 0.02
N VAL A 82 1.54 3.21 -0.18
CA VAL A 82 1.27 4.60 0.20
C VAL A 82 -0.02 4.64 1.01
N GLU A 83 -0.01 5.37 2.11
CA GLU A 83 -1.20 5.66 2.91
C GLU A 83 -1.55 7.14 2.77
N ASP A 84 -2.83 7.41 2.56
CA ASP A 84 -3.39 8.75 2.63
C ASP A 84 -4.61 8.78 3.57
N SER A 85 -5.34 9.87 3.60
CA SER A 85 -6.51 10.03 4.46
C SER A 85 -7.67 9.06 4.14
N THR A 86 -7.65 8.40 2.99
CA THR A 86 -8.67 7.45 2.52
C THR A 86 -8.29 6.01 2.83
N GLY A 87 -7.00 5.66 2.71
CA GLY A 87 -6.51 4.32 2.96
C GLY A 87 -5.18 4.00 2.30
N TRP A 88 -4.91 2.70 2.19
CA TRP A 88 -3.68 2.18 1.58
C TRP A 88 -3.89 1.87 0.10
N TYR A 89 -2.94 2.28 -0.74
CA TYR A 89 -2.84 1.87 -2.13
C TYR A 89 -1.39 1.52 -2.49
N TYR A 90 -1.20 0.79 -3.57
CA TYR A 90 0.14 0.35 -4.00
C TYR A 90 0.47 0.96 -5.36
N ARG A 91 1.62 1.59 -5.49
CA ARG A 91 2.13 2.13 -6.75
C ARG A 91 3.17 1.19 -7.36
N ASP A 92 3.08 0.97 -8.67
CA ASP A 92 4.12 0.32 -9.45
C ASP A 92 5.25 1.30 -9.84
N GLU A 93 6.19 0.83 -10.65
CA GLU A 93 7.36 1.62 -11.09
C GLU A 93 6.98 2.78 -12.01
N ASP A 94 5.84 2.66 -12.70
CA ASP A 94 5.32 3.66 -13.62
C ASP A 94 4.35 4.65 -12.93
N GLY A 95 4.14 4.50 -11.63
CA GLY A 95 3.22 5.31 -10.84
C GLY A 95 1.75 4.89 -10.93
N ASN A 96 1.44 3.80 -11.65
CA ASN A 96 0.09 3.26 -11.71
C ASN A 96 -0.26 2.48 -10.44
N TYR A 97 -1.54 2.27 -10.20
CA TYR A 97 -2.05 1.48 -9.10
C TYR A 97 -3.21 0.59 -9.52
N PRO A 98 -3.31 -0.63 -8.95
CA PRO A 98 -4.35 -1.59 -9.30
C PRO A 98 -5.73 -1.07 -8.90
N LYS A 99 -6.76 -1.39 -9.71
CA LYS A 99 -8.16 -1.07 -9.44
C LYS A 99 -9.05 -2.25 -9.79
N SER A 100 -10.05 -2.51 -8.94
CA SER A 100 -11.04 -3.58 -9.15
C SER A 100 -10.39 -4.92 -9.47
N LYS A 101 -9.31 -5.29 -8.77
CA LYS A 101 -8.59 -6.54 -9.03
C LYS A 101 -7.80 -7.06 -7.84
N TRP A 102 -7.55 -8.34 -7.90
CA TRP A 102 -6.58 -9.03 -7.06
C TRP A 102 -5.15 -8.72 -7.48
N GLU A 103 -4.24 -8.59 -6.51
CA GLU A 103 -2.82 -8.40 -6.76
C GLU A 103 -2.00 -9.13 -5.70
N GLN A 104 -0.92 -9.79 -6.15
CA GLN A 104 0.04 -10.40 -5.22
C GLN A 104 1.26 -9.49 -5.06
N ILE A 105 1.48 -9.01 -3.83
CA ILE A 105 2.58 -8.09 -3.52
C ILE A 105 3.41 -8.71 -2.39
N ASN A 106 4.70 -8.93 -2.64
CA ASN A 106 5.61 -9.52 -1.66
C ASN A 106 5.11 -10.84 -1.03
N GLY A 107 4.42 -11.67 -1.82
CA GLY A 107 3.88 -12.95 -1.39
C GLY A 107 2.52 -12.89 -0.69
N GLY A 108 2.01 -11.71 -0.34
CA GLY A 108 0.67 -11.49 0.19
C GLY A 108 -0.36 -11.21 -0.92
N TRP A 109 -1.61 -11.63 -0.73
CA TRP A 109 -2.71 -11.32 -1.61
C TRP A 109 -3.52 -10.15 -1.07
N PHE A 110 -3.90 -9.24 -1.98
CA PHE A 110 -4.67 -8.02 -1.73
C PHE A 110 -5.75 -7.88 -2.79
N TYR A 111 -6.85 -7.23 -2.46
CA TYR A 111 -7.83 -6.78 -3.43
C TYR A 111 -7.95 -5.26 -3.37
N PHE A 112 -7.91 -4.62 -4.53
CA PHE A 112 -8.03 -3.17 -4.65
C PHE A 112 -9.42 -2.82 -5.20
N ASN A 113 -10.09 -1.89 -4.54
CA ASN A 113 -11.42 -1.43 -4.94
C ASN A 113 -11.37 -0.58 -6.22
N THR A 114 -12.52 -0.10 -6.67
CA THR A 114 -12.66 0.71 -7.89
C THR A 114 -11.86 2.01 -7.86
N ASN A 115 -11.55 2.53 -6.66
CA ASN A 115 -10.77 3.74 -6.45
C ASN A 115 -9.26 3.44 -6.31
N GLY A 116 -8.87 2.16 -6.28
CA GLY A 116 -7.47 1.73 -6.16
C GLY A 116 -6.97 1.59 -4.72
N TYR A 117 -7.85 1.62 -3.72
CA TYR A 117 -7.47 1.36 -2.33
C TYR A 117 -7.59 -0.11 -1.99
N ALA A 118 -6.62 -0.62 -1.25
CA ALA A 118 -6.65 -1.99 -0.74
C ALA A 118 -7.77 -2.16 0.29
N LEU A 119 -8.48 -3.28 0.21
CA LEU A 119 -9.50 -3.62 1.20
C LEU A 119 -8.84 -3.85 2.57
N ARG A 120 -9.49 -3.35 3.62
CA ARG A 120 -8.97 -3.39 4.99
C ARG A 120 -10.12 -3.59 5.99
N ASN A 121 -9.95 -4.49 6.95
CA ASN A 121 -10.95 -4.78 7.99
C ASN A 121 -12.37 -4.99 7.44
N GLN A 122 -12.49 -5.73 6.34
CA GLN A 122 -13.80 -5.92 5.70
C GLN A 122 -13.93 -7.26 4.99
N TRP A 123 -15.18 -7.70 4.92
CA TRP A 123 -15.59 -8.81 4.08
C TRP A 123 -15.64 -8.41 2.62
N PHE A 124 -15.31 -9.35 1.76
CA PHE A 124 -15.42 -9.21 0.32
C PHE A 124 -16.01 -10.50 -0.26
N GLN A 125 -16.99 -10.36 -1.13
CA GLN A 125 -17.51 -11.46 -1.93
C GLN A 125 -17.07 -11.27 -3.37
N ASP A 126 -16.39 -12.27 -3.92
CA ASP A 126 -15.94 -12.26 -5.30
C ASP A 126 -17.07 -12.69 -6.25
N ASP A 127 -16.85 -12.54 -7.56
CA ASP A 127 -17.83 -12.86 -8.61
C ASP A 127 -18.25 -14.36 -8.60
N ASP A 128 -17.44 -15.25 -8.05
CA ASP A 128 -17.72 -16.68 -7.87
C ASP A 128 -18.50 -16.98 -6.57
N GLU A 129 -19.04 -15.95 -5.92
CA GLU A 129 -19.76 -16.02 -4.62
C GLU A 129 -18.89 -16.45 -3.43
N SER A 130 -17.59 -16.62 -3.59
CA SER A 130 -16.67 -16.93 -2.50
C SER A 130 -16.46 -15.74 -1.58
N TRP A 131 -16.45 -15.99 -0.28
CA TRP A 131 -16.20 -14.97 0.73
C TRP A 131 -14.75 -14.96 1.16
N TYR A 132 -14.20 -13.73 1.32
CA TYR A 132 -12.87 -13.43 1.80
C TYR A 132 -12.92 -12.40 2.93
N TRP A 133 -11.89 -12.39 3.76
CA TRP A 133 -11.69 -11.37 4.77
C TRP A 133 -10.34 -10.67 4.55
N PHE A 134 -10.34 -9.35 4.56
CA PHE A 134 -9.11 -8.56 4.53
C PHE A 134 -8.82 -8.00 5.92
N LYS A 135 -7.63 -8.32 6.42
CA LYS A 135 -7.15 -7.94 7.75
C LYS A 135 -6.88 -6.43 7.86
N ASP A 136 -6.57 -5.97 9.07
CA ASP A 136 -6.12 -4.58 9.29
C ASP A 136 -4.87 -4.22 8.48
N SER A 137 -4.01 -5.17 8.21
CA SER A 137 -2.84 -5.05 7.35
C SER A 137 -3.14 -5.12 5.85
N CYS A 138 -4.39 -5.07 5.44
CA CYS A 138 -4.90 -5.26 4.08
C CYS A 138 -4.65 -6.64 3.47
N HIS A 139 -3.96 -7.55 4.15
CA HIS A 139 -3.73 -8.91 3.63
C HIS A 139 -5.02 -9.73 3.62
N MET A 140 -5.21 -10.51 2.59
CA MET A 140 -6.21 -11.58 2.55
C MET A 140 -5.95 -12.56 3.69
N ALA A 141 -7.01 -12.90 4.44
CA ALA A 141 -6.93 -13.89 5.52
C ALA A 141 -6.75 -15.32 4.98
N THR A 142 -5.97 -16.11 5.71
CA THR A 142 -5.82 -17.55 5.52
C THR A 142 -5.75 -18.23 6.89
N GLY A 143 -6.20 -19.50 6.97
CA GLY A 143 -6.27 -20.20 8.24
C GLY A 143 -7.37 -19.67 9.15
N TRP A 144 -7.21 -19.85 10.45
CA TRP A 144 -8.16 -19.35 11.45
C TRP A 144 -7.98 -17.84 11.66
N GLU A 145 -9.09 -17.10 11.56
CA GLU A 145 -9.12 -15.65 11.78
C GLU A 145 -10.32 -15.27 12.64
N LYS A 146 -10.11 -14.41 13.63
CA LYS A 146 -11.19 -13.89 14.46
C LYS A 146 -11.72 -12.58 13.89
N VAL A 147 -12.97 -12.56 13.45
CA VAL A 147 -13.63 -11.37 12.91
C VAL A 147 -14.79 -10.99 13.84
N GLY A 148 -14.64 -9.86 14.51
CA GLY A 148 -15.53 -9.48 15.60
C GLY A 148 -15.46 -10.50 16.74
N ASP A 149 -16.61 -11.07 17.12
CA ASP A 149 -16.70 -12.04 18.21
C ASP A 149 -16.57 -13.49 17.76
N TYR A 150 -16.48 -13.76 16.45
CA TYR A 150 -16.55 -15.10 15.90
C TYR A 150 -15.25 -15.51 15.19
N TRP A 151 -14.95 -16.81 15.23
CA TRP A 151 -13.88 -17.41 14.46
C TRP A 151 -14.40 -17.92 13.12
N TYR A 152 -13.55 -17.75 12.09
CA TYR A 152 -13.77 -18.23 10.73
C TYR A 152 -12.55 -18.97 10.25
N TYR A 153 -12.71 -19.88 9.32
CA TYR A 153 -11.57 -20.56 8.69
C TYR A 153 -11.52 -20.25 7.22
N PHE A 154 -10.34 -19.81 6.77
CA PHE A 154 -10.05 -19.51 5.38
C PHE A 154 -9.05 -20.52 4.82
N GLY A 155 -9.30 -21.04 3.62
CA GLY A 155 -8.33 -21.90 2.94
C GLY A 155 -7.04 -21.17 2.60
N ASN A 156 -6.04 -21.90 2.12
CA ASN A 156 -4.81 -21.29 1.60
C ASN A 156 -5.08 -20.39 0.38
N ASP A 157 -6.19 -20.60 -0.29
CA ASP A 157 -6.74 -19.78 -1.38
C ASP A 157 -7.49 -18.54 -0.89
N GLY A 158 -7.57 -18.30 0.41
CA GLY A 158 -8.28 -17.20 1.06
C GLY A 158 -9.78 -17.36 1.14
N ARG A 159 -10.36 -18.39 0.54
CA ARG A 159 -11.81 -18.60 0.56
C ARG A 159 -12.28 -19.07 1.93
N MET A 160 -13.32 -18.43 2.45
CA MET A 160 -14.00 -18.89 3.67
C MET A 160 -14.51 -20.32 3.48
N LYS A 161 -14.21 -21.19 4.42
CA LYS A 161 -14.66 -22.58 4.43
C LYS A 161 -15.78 -22.76 5.43
N THR A 162 -16.73 -23.62 5.08
CA THR A 162 -17.88 -23.98 5.91
C THR A 162 -17.97 -25.49 6.06
N GLY A 163 -18.79 -25.96 6.99
CA GLY A 163 -18.92 -27.37 7.30
C GLY A 163 -17.77 -27.88 8.17
N TRP A 164 -17.42 -29.14 8.00
CA TRP A 164 -16.37 -29.77 8.77
C TRP A 164 -14.97 -29.31 8.34
N ILE A 165 -14.19 -28.87 9.31
CA ILE A 165 -12.79 -28.43 9.14
C ILE A 165 -11.90 -29.35 9.96
N GLN A 166 -10.98 -30.04 9.30
CA GLN A 166 -9.89 -30.73 9.98
C GLN A 166 -8.68 -29.80 10.03
N TYR A 167 -8.23 -29.51 11.25
CA TYR A 167 -7.05 -28.66 11.45
C TYR A 167 -6.13 -29.35 12.46
N PHE A 168 -4.96 -29.77 12.02
CA PHE A 168 -4.12 -30.75 12.69
C PHE A 168 -4.94 -32.03 13.03
N ASP A 169 -4.88 -32.50 14.25
CA ASP A 169 -5.58 -33.72 14.70
C ASP A 169 -6.96 -33.45 15.29
N LYS A 170 -7.49 -32.22 15.10
CA LYS A 170 -8.76 -31.77 15.65
C LYS A 170 -9.80 -31.52 14.56
N TRP A 171 -11.07 -31.73 14.92
CA TRP A 171 -12.19 -31.37 14.07
C TRP A 171 -12.94 -30.18 14.64
N TYR A 172 -13.32 -29.30 13.73
CA TYR A 172 -14.12 -28.10 13.97
C TYR A 172 -15.29 -28.10 13.01
N TYR A 173 -16.31 -27.33 13.32
CA TYR A 173 -17.44 -27.13 12.42
C TYR A 173 -17.71 -25.63 12.26
N CYS A 174 -17.75 -25.19 11.01
CA CYS A 174 -18.17 -23.84 10.66
C CYS A 174 -19.57 -23.89 10.05
N GLU A 175 -20.48 -23.08 10.55
CA GLU A 175 -21.87 -23.05 10.07
C GLU A 175 -21.91 -22.79 8.55
N VAL A 176 -22.70 -23.58 7.84
CA VAL A 176 -22.81 -23.49 6.37
C VAL A 176 -23.39 -22.14 5.94
N SER A 177 -24.32 -21.58 6.71
CA SER A 177 -24.99 -20.31 6.37
C SER A 177 -24.19 -19.06 6.69
N SER A 178 -23.29 -19.13 7.68
CA SER A 178 -22.61 -17.94 8.20
C SER A 178 -21.09 -18.03 8.20
N GLY A 179 -20.53 -19.24 8.07
CA GLY A 179 -19.09 -19.49 8.23
C GLY A 179 -18.58 -19.44 9.66
N LYS A 180 -19.41 -19.11 10.65
CA LYS A 180 -19.01 -18.99 12.05
C LYS A 180 -18.64 -20.34 12.64
N MET A 181 -17.50 -20.42 13.32
CA MET A 181 -17.10 -21.62 14.06
C MET A 181 -18.05 -21.87 15.22
N VAL A 182 -18.56 -23.10 15.29
CA VAL A 182 -19.36 -23.60 16.42
C VAL A 182 -18.45 -23.83 17.62
N SER A 183 -18.81 -23.32 18.78
CA SER A 183 -18.06 -23.53 20.02
C SER A 183 -18.97 -23.50 21.24
N GLN A 184 -18.56 -24.25 22.26
CA GLN A 184 -19.23 -24.30 23.57
C GLN A 184 -20.71 -24.72 23.47
N GLU A 185 -21.04 -25.61 22.53
CA GLU A 185 -22.41 -26.08 22.34
C GLU A 185 -22.49 -27.51 21.79
N VAL A 186 -23.68 -28.07 21.90
CA VAL A 186 -24.09 -29.33 21.24
C VAL A 186 -24.80 -28.97 19.93
N ARG A 187 -24.30 -29.48 18.82
CA ARG A 187 -24.85 -29.21 17.49
C ARG A 187 -25.21 -30.49 16.77
N GLN A 188 -26.37 -30.51 16.12
CA GLN A 188 -26.72 -31.58 15.21
C GLN A 188 -26.17 -31.28 13.80
N VAL A 189 -25.37 -32.20 13.27
CA VAL A 189 -24.86 -32.17 11.92
C VAL A 189 -25.12 -33.51 11.25
N ASP A 190 -25.77 -33.52 10.10
CA ASP A 190 -26.13 -34.73 9.34
C ASP A 190 -26.85 -35.80 10.20
N GLY A 191 -27.77 -35.36 11.05
CA GLY A 191 -28.56 -36.21 11.92
C GLY A 191 -27.84 -36.76 13.15
N LYS A 192 -26.57 -36.45 13.35
CA LYS A 192 -25.79 -36.86 14.53
C LYS A 192 -25.49 -35.68 15.43
N TRP A 193 -25.40 -35.92 16.73
CA TRP A 193 -25.11 -34.92 17.73
C TRP A 193 -23.61 -34.89 18.06
N TYR A 194 -23.02 -33.68 18.08
CA TYR A 194 -21.62 -33.43 18.40
C TYR A 194 -21.52 -32.31 19.44
N TYR A 195 -20.55 -32.45 20.35
CA TYR A 195 -20.22 -31.41 21.31
C TYR A 195 -18.90 -30.73 20.87
N PHE A 196 -18.92 -29.40 20.87
CA PHE A 196 -17.78 -28.55 20.62
C PHE A 196 -17.42 -27.81 21.90
N ASN A 197 -16.14 -27.89 22.32
CA ASN A 197 -15.66 -27.20 23.51
C ASN A 197 -15.51 -25.69 23.29
N ALA A 198 -15.08 -24.96 24.31
CA ALA A 198 -14.88 -23.50 24.25
C ALA A 198 -13.87 -23.05 23.16
N LYS A 199 -12.98 -23.95 22.72
CA LYS A 199 -12.02 -23.69 21.63
C LYS A 199 -12.58 -24.06 20.26
N GLY A 200 -13.82 -24.58 20.19
CA GLY A 200 -14.44 -25.07 18.96
C GLY A 200 -14.00 -26.49 18.56
N GLU A 201 -13.20 -27.17 19.37
CA GLU A 201 -12.77 -28.54 19.08
C GLU A 201 -13.92 -29.52 19.30
N MET A 202 -14.22 -30.36 18.32
CA MET A 202 -15.16 -31.47 18.47
C MET A 202 -14.54 -32.55 19.35
N LEU A 203 -15.25 -32.89 20.43
CA LEU A 203 -14.78 -33.93 21.36
C LEU A 203 -15.34 -35.31 20.98
N ASN A 204 -14.42 -36.25 20.81
CA ASN A 204 -14.78 -37.68 20.56
C ASN A 204 -15.35 -38.39 21.79
N ARG A 205 -15.05 -37.86 22.98
CA ARG A 205 -15.53 -38.39 24.26
C ARG A 205 -15.75 -37.22 25.19
N ALA A 206 -17.00 -36.92 25.51
CA ALA A 206 -17.39 -36.02 26.57
C ALA A 206 -18.20 -36.81 27.61
N ALA A 207 -17.87 -36.71 28.90
CA ALA A 207 -18.76 -37.19 29.92
C ALA A 207 -19.91 -36.19 30.07
N VAL A 208 -21.12 -36.67 29.99
CA VAL A 208 -22.33 -35.86 30.19
C VAL A 208 -22.89 -36.22 31.58
N TYR A 209 -23.09 -35.22 32.41
CA TYR A 209 -23.79 -35.37 33.66
C TYR A 209 -24.90 -34.33 33.78
N VAL A 210 -25.94 -34.69 34.50
CA VAL A 210 -27.08 -33.81 34.78
C VAL A 210 -26.98 -33.40 36.25
N ASP A 211 -27.01 -32.10 36.50
CA ASP A 211 -27.02 -31.59 37.87
C ASP A 211 -28.39 -31.67 38.52
N GLU A 212 -28.47 -31.27 39.81
CA GLU A 212 -29.70 -31.30 40.57
C GLU A 212 -30.84 -30.44 40.01
N SER A 213 -30.51 -29.45 39.17
CA SER A 213 -31.50 -28.61 38.48
C SER A 213 -32.03 -29.22 37.18
N GLY A 214 -31.47 -30.35 36.74
CA GLY A 214 -31.75 -30.96 35.44
C GLY A 214 -30.96 -30.42 34.29
N ALA A 215 -29.97 -29.54 34.53
CA ALA A 215 -29.08 -29.01 33.50
C ALA A 215 -28.01 -30.03 33.12
N MET A 216 -27.79 -30.20 31.81
CA MET A 216 -26.73 -31.05 31.28
C MET A 216 -25.39 -30.30 31.25
N HIS A 217 -24.38 -30.96 31.78
CA HIS A 217 -22.99 -30.48 31.75
C HIS A 217 -22.11 -31.44 30.98
N PHE A 218 -21.12 -30.90 30.30
CA PHE A 218 -20.12 -31.64 29.54
C PHE A 218 -18.76 -31.44 30.21
N SER A 219 -18.08 -32.54 30.50
CA SER A 219 -16.69 -32.47 30.99
C SER A 219 -15.73 -32.80 29.84
N GLU A 220 -14.65 -32.05 29.76
CA GLU A 220 -13.53 -32.28 28.84
C GLU A 220 -12.64 -33.44 29.31
#